data_aaca080eb63f0fdec98155a888642f5d
#
_entry.id   aaca080eb63f0fdec98155a888642f5d
#
_cell.length_a   1.000
_cell.length_b   1.000
_cell.length_c   1.000
_cell.angle_alpha   90.00
_cell.angle_beta   90.00
_cell.angle_gamma   90.00
#
_symmetry.space_group_name_H-M   'P 1'
#
loop_
_entity.id
_entity.type
_entity.pdbx_description
1 polymer ?
#
loop_
_entity_poly.entity_id
_entity_poly.type
_entity_poly.pdbx_seq_one_letter_code
_entity_poly.pdbx_strand_id
1 'polypeptide(L)'
;MAEEKQTSLKPLTIYFYHTRLTRESYEEWKEYKFPGHILYGLPLLEKHGIHSVMHKCRYFSSRLRLMLYATKEILFCKEKYQVLYATSFRGIEPVIFLRALGLYRKPIVIWHHTAVVNSSGFAREQISHLFYKGIDKMFLFSRKLIQDSLKTRKAPAHKLKLVHWGPDLPFYDHLLAEMPDRKPEGFISTGKENRDVSTLFQAFAATKEKLDLYIAVSCGNINYKNIIDGFTLPDSIHVQ
;
A
#
# COMPACT_ATOMS: atom_id res chain seq x y z
N MET A 1 15.87 8.35 37.73
CA MET A 1 16.30 8.45 36.31
C MET A 1 16.88 7.10 35.92
N ALA A 2 16.13 6.27 35.23
CA ALA A 2 16.61 4.98 34.73
C ALA A 2 17.23 5.24 33.35
N GLU A 3 18.54 5.02 33.22
CA GLU A 3 19.24 4.99 31.97
C GLU A 3 18.67 3.82 31.13
N GLU A 4 17.91 4.12 30.09
CA GLU A 4 17.58 3.14 29.04
C GLU A 4 18.90 2.68 28.41
N LYS A 5 19.31 1.46 28.70
CA LYS A 5 20.36 0.76 27.97
C LYS A 5 19.98 0.70 26.49
N GLN A 6 20.53 1.60 25.71
CA GLN A 6 20.52 1.55 24.28
C GLN A 6 21.32 0.31 23.83
N THR A 7 20.65 -0.82 23.75
CA THR A 7 21.19 -2.03 23.13
C THR A 7 21.47 -1.68 21.67
N SER A 8 22.74 -1.59 21.28
CA SER A 8 23.14 -1.38 19.89
C SER A 8 22.68 -2.58 19.06
N LEU A 9 21.50 -2.47 18.49
CA LEU A 9 21.00 -3.44 17.53
C LEU A 9 21.94 -3.45 16.33
N LYS A 10 22.36 -4.65 15.88
CA LYS A 10 23.13 -4.79 14.65
C LYS A 10 22.36 -4.11 13.52
N PRO A 11 23.03 -3.37 12.62
CA PRO A 11 22.35 -2.69 11.51
C PRO A 11 21.56 -3.72 10.69
N LEU A 12 20.26 -3.48 10.56
CA LEU A 12 19.35 -4.34 9.79
C LEU A 12 19.24 -3.79 8.37
N THR A 13 19.43 -4.65 7.38
CA THR A 13 19.15 -4.29 5.98
C THR A 13 17.96 -5.07 5.49
N ILE A 14 16.99 -4.39 4.91
CA ILE A 14 15.82 -4.99 4.30
C ILE A 14 15.88 -4.89 2.77
N TYR A 15 15.27 -5.84 2.08
CA TYR A 15 14.90 -5.69 0.68
C TYR A 15 13.49 -5.11 0.65
N PHE A 16 13.37 -3.84 0.24
CA PHE A 16 12.09 -3.14 0.16
C PHE A 16 11.44 -3.39 -1.19
N TYR A 17 10.35 -4.14 -1.20
CA TYR A 17 9.59 -4.46 -2.40
C TYR A 17 8.33 -3.62 -2.51
N HIS A 18 8.20 -2.90 -3.60
CA HIS A 18 6.99 -2.21 -4.02
C HIS A 18 6.80 -2.37 -5.53
N THR A 19 5.54 -2.38 -6.00
CA THR A 19 5.18 -2.47 -7.43
C THR A 19 5.18 -1.11 -8.14
N ARG A 20 5.59 -0.04 -7.47
CA ARG A 20 5.71 1.33 -8.00
C ARG A 20 7.17 1.76 -8.05
N LEU A 21 7.46 2.84 -8.76
CA LEU A 21 8.78 3.48 -8.87
C LEU A 21 9.21 4.05 -7.51
N THR A 22 9.71 3.18 -6.62
CA THR A 22 9.99 3.54 -5.23
C THR A 22 11.14 4.52 -5.09
N ARG A 23 12.20 4.35 -5.89
CA ARG A 23 13.39 5.21 -5.80
C ARG A 23 13.04 6.63 -6.22
N GLU A 24 12.34 6.78 -7.32
CA GLU A 24 11.88 8.07 -7.83
C GLU A 24 10.96 8.76 -6.81
N SER A 25 9.97 8.06 -6.30
CA SER A 25 9.07 8.60 -5.26
C SER A 25 9.80 8.91 -3.95
N TYR A 26 10.87 8.20 -3.61
CA TYR A 26 11.68 8.48 -2.44
C TYR A 26 12.52 9.76 -2.60
N GLU A 27 13.10 9.99 -3.79
CA GLU A 27 13.80 11.26 -4.08
C GLU A 27 12.82 12.44 -4.13
N GLU A 28 11.65 12.28 -4.76
CA GLU A 28 10.59 13.29 -4.76
C GLU A 28 10.09 13.62 -3.35
N TRP A 29 10.01 12.61 -2.46
CA TRP A 29 9.68 12.84 -1.05
C TRP A 29 10.70 13.73 -0.34
N LYS A 30 12.00 13.53 -0.57
CA LYS A 30 13.06 14.37 0.02
C LYS A 30 12.95 15.83 -0.41
N GLU A 31 12.41 16.08 -1.59
CA GLU A 31 12.21 17.40 -2.17
C GLU A 31 10.80 17.97 -1.89
N TYR A 32 10.03 17.34 -1.00
CA TYR A 32 8.63 17.67 -0.72
C TYR A 32 7.70 17.71 -1.95
N LYS A 33 8.02 16.94 -2.99
CA LYS A 33 7.20 16.78 -4.19
C LYS A 33 6.22 15.61 -4.12
N PHE A 34 6.45 14.68 -3.18
CA PHE A 34 5.67 13.46 -3.03
C PHE A 34 5.54 13.05 -1.55
N PRO A 35 4.34 12.69 -1.05
CA PRO A 35 4.15 12.38 0.36
C PRO A 35 4.71 11.00 0.73
N GLY A 36 5.41 10.92 1.86
CA GLY A 36 6.10 9.71 2.32
C GLY A 36 5.19 8.58 2.80
N HIS A 37 3.92 8.84 3.13
CA HIS A 37 3.02 7.78 3.58
C HIS A 37 2.77 6.69 2.51
N ILE A 38 2.89 7.04 1.21
CA ILE A 38 2.78 6.09 0.09
C ILE A 38 3.98 5.13 0.03
N LEU A 39 5.07 5.46 0.69
CA LEU A 39 6.29 4.66 0.80
C LEU A 39 6.27 3.66 1.98
N TYR A 40 5.12 3.50 2.67
CA TYR A 40 4.92 2.47 3.69
C TYR A 40 6.00 2.45 4.79
N GLY A 41 6.39 3.61 5.27
CA GLY A 41 7.37 3.79 6.34
C GLY A 41 8.84 3.79 5.88
N LEU A 42 9.13 3.54 4.61
CA LEU A 42 10.50 3.56 4.07
C LEU A 42 11.29 4.82 4.48
N PRO A 43 10.73 6.06 4.42
CA PRO A 43 11.44 7.26 4.83
C PRO A 43 11.86 7.29 6.29
N LEU A 44 11.20 6.52 7.14
CA LEU A 44 11.46 6.48 8.59
C LEU A 44 12.43 5.36 8.98
N LEU A 45 12.64 4.35 8.13
CA LEU A 45 13.45 3.17 8.47
C LEU A 45 14.89 3.53 8.78
N GLU A 46 15.50 4.44 8.02
CA GLU A 46 16.88 4.88 8.24
C GLU A 46 17.06 5.57 9.58
N LYS A 47 16.06 6.34 10.04
CA LYS A 47 16.07 6.97 11.38
C LYS A 47 16.13 5.94 12.52
N HIS A 48 15.72 4.70 12.24
CA HIS A 48 15.75 3.57 13.17
C HIS A 48 16.90 2.60 12.90
N GLY A 49 17.92 3.00 12.13
CA GLY A 49 19.08 2.16 11.82
C GLY A 49 18.78 0.99 10.87
N ILE A 50 17.70 1.10 10.08
CA ILE A 50 17.30 0.08 9.11
C ILE A 50 17.64 0.58 7.70
N HIS A 51 18.60 -0.08 7.05
CA HIS A 51 18.95 0.22 5.66
C HIS A 51 18.02 -0.48 4.68
N SER A 52 17.80 0.13 3.52
CA SER A 52 16.86 -0.40 2.52
C SER A 52 17.51 -0.59 1.16
N VAL A 53 17.49 -1.82 0.67
CA VAL A 53 17.75 -2.16 -0.73
C VAL A 53 16.44 -2.06 -1.49
N MET A 54 16.26 -1.01 -2.27
CA MET A 54 15.00 -0.76 -2.99
C MET A 54 14.89 -1.64 -4.24
N HIS A 55 13.72 -2.27 -4.40
CA HIS A 55 13.40 -3.05 -5.60
C HIS A 55 13.43 -2.17 -6.85
N LYS A 56 14.07 -2.67 -7.91
CA LYS A 56 14.04 -2.03 -9.22
C LYS A 56 12.70 -2.28 -9.89
N CYS A 57 11.76 -1.35 -9.73
CA CYS A 57 10.44 -1.48 -10.32
C CYS A 57 10.49 -1.45 -11.84
N ARG A 58 9.70 -2.34 -12.46
CA ARG A 58 9.37 -2.34 -13.90
C ARG A 58 7.89 -2.62 -14.08
N TYR A 59 7.28 -1.97 -15.06
CA TYR A 59 5.90 -2.20 -15.41
C TYR A 59 5.76 -3.39 -16.35
N PHE A 60 4.83 -4.27 -16.02
CA PHE A 60 4.49 -5.44 -16.84
C PHE A 60 2.97 -5.51 -16.98
N SER A 61 2.50 -5.73 -18.21
CA SER A 61 1.09 -6.02 -18.51
C SER A 61 0.68 -7.41 -17.99
N SER A 62 1.61 -8.36 -17.97
CA SER A 62 1.40 -9.74 -17.51
C SER A 62 1.85 -9.94 -16.08
N ARG A 63 0.95 -10.47 -15.23
CA ARG A 63 1.27 -10.86 -13.85
C ARG A 63 2.38 -11.92 -13.77
N LEU A 64 2.39 -12.86 -14.70
CA LEU A 64 3.43 -13.90 -14.74
C LEU A 64 4.82 -13.29 -14.99
N ARG A 65 4.93 -12.35 -15.93
CA ARG A 65 6.20 -11.64 -16.19
C ARG A 65 6.67 -10.85 -14.98
N LEU A 66 5.75 -10.19 -14.27
CA LEU A 66 6.06 -9.50 -13.02
C LEU A 66 6.58 -10.48 -11.97
N MET A 67 5.92 -11.63 -11.79
CA MET A 67 6.33 -12.67 -10.83
C MET A 67 7.73 -13.21 -11.13
N LEU A 68 8.02 -13.53 -12.40
CA LEU A 68 9.34 -14.02 -12.82
C LEU A 68 10.42 -12.96 -12.58
N TYR A 69 10.15 -11.72 -12.96
CA TYR A 69 11.07 -10.60 -12.76
C TYR A 69 11.35 -10.35 -11.27
N ALA A 70 10.31 -10.16 -10.47
CA ALA A 70 10.47 -9.88 -9.04
C ALA A 70 11.16 -11.02 -8.30
N THR A 71 10.82 -12.26 -8.62
CA THR A 71 11.48 -13.45 -8.05
C THR A 71 12.97 -13.44 -8.38
N LYS A 72 13.35 -13.20 -9.64
CA LYS A 72 14.75 -13.10 -10.06
C LYS A 72 15.49 -12.00 -9.29
N GLU A 73 14.94 -10.78 -9.24
CA GLU A 73 15.58 -9.65 -8.56
C GLU A 73 15.77 -9.92 -7.06
N ILE A 74 14.83 -10.58 -6.40
CA ILE A 74 14.91 -10.90 -4.98
C ILE A 74 15.93 -12.01 -4.71
N LEU A 75 15.89 -13.10 -5.49
CA LEU A 75 16.75 -14.26 -5.26
C LEU A 75 18.21 -13.98 -5.62
N PHE A 76 18.46 -13.20 -6.67
CA PHE A 76 19.78 -12.87 -7.18
C PHE A 76 20.23 -11.44 -6.85
N CYS A 77 19.64 -10.84 -5.80
CA CYS A 77 20.06 -9.54 -5.31
C CYS A 77 21.54 -9.59 -4.89
N LYS A 78 22.35 -8.69 -5.45
CA LYS A 78 23.77 -8.61 -5.14
C LYS A 78 24.05 -8.06 -3.75
N GLU A 79 23.18 -7.20 -3.26
CA GLU A 79 23.28 -6.60 -1.94
C GLU A 79 22.79 -7.57 -0.86
N LYS A 80 23.51 -7.62 0.27
CA LYS A 80 23.12 -8.49 1.39
C LYS A 80 21.98 -7.81 2.16
N TYR A 81 20.89 -8.54 2.35
CA TYR A 81 19.75 -8.11 3.19
C TYR A 81 19.28 -9.28 4.06
N GLN A 82 18.63 -8.98 5.18
CA GLN A 82 18.18 -9.98 6.16
C GLN A 82 16.68 -10.27 6.05
N VAL A 83 15.87 -9.31 5.63
CA VAL A 83 14.40 -9.40 5.60
C VAL A 83 13.88 -8.94 4.26
N LEU A 84 12.89 -9.64 3.70
CA LEU A 84 12.07 -9.14 2.60
C LEU A 84 10.88 -8.39 3.18
N TYR A 85 10.85 -7.08 3.00
CA TYR A 85 9.76 -6.20 3.40
C TYR A 85 8.97 -5.77 2.17
N ALA A 86 7.71 -6.14 2.10
CA ALA A 86 6.88 -5.93 0.92
C ALA A 86 5.61 -5.13 1.23
N THR A 87 5.27 -4.18 0.38
CA THR A 87 4.05 -3.38 0.49
C THR A 87 2.81 -4.13 0.01
N SER A 88 2.98 -5.20 -0.73
CA SER A 88 1.93 -6.13 -1.16
C SER A 88 2.55 -7.48 -1.57
N PHE A 89 1.73 -8.51 -1.69
CA PHE A 89 2.19 -9.81 -2.18
C PHE A 89 2.22 -9.91 -3.72
N ARG A 90 1.65 -8.94 -4.44
CA ARG A 90 1.57 -8.97 -5.90
C ARG A 90 2.95 -9.00 -6.53
N GLY A 91 3.26 -10.08 -7.24
CA GLY A 91 4.53 -10.29 -7.95
C GLY A 91 5.57 -11.08 -7.16
N ILE A 92 5.44 -11.25 -5.84
CA ILE A 92 6.36 -12.04 -5.02
C ILE A 92 5.77 -13.38 -4.55
N GLU A 93 4.64 -13.79 -5.10
CA GLU A 93 3.99 -15.05 -4.76
C GLU A 93 4.93 -16.25 -4.85
N PRO A 94 5.79 -16.41 -5.89
CA PRO A 94 6.73 -17.53 -5.93
C PRO A 94 7.73 -17.50 -4.76
N VAL A 95 8.21 -16.33 -4.35
CA VAL A 95 9.14 -16.21 -3.22
C VAL A 95 8.46 -16.60 -1.91
N ILE A 96 7.17 -16.26 -1.75
CA ILE A 96 6.37 -16.67 -0.58
C ILE A 96 6.22 -18.20 -0.55
N PHE A 97 5.94 -18.85 -1.68
CA PHE A 97 5.89 -20.32 -1.76
C PHE A 97 7.25 -20.95 -1.49
N LEU A 98 8.33 -20.41 -2.04
CA LEU A 98 9.69 -20.87 -1.72
C LEU A 98 9.99 -20.75 -0.22
N ARG A 99 9.51 -19.69 0.44
CA ARG A 99 9.62 -19.53 1.90
C ARG A 99 8.82 -20.59 2.65
N ALA A 100 7.59 -20.85 2.22
CA ALA A 100 6.73 -21.88 2.82
C ALA A 100 7.35 -23.29 2.77
N LEU A 101 8.10 -23.56 1.70
CA LEU A 101 8.81 -24.81 1.46
C LEU A 101 10.23 -24.86 2.09
N GLY A 102 10.68 -23.78 2.74
CA GLY A 102 12.01 -23.69 3.36
C GLY A 102 13.16 -23.42 2.39
N LEU A 103 12.89 -23.25 1.10
CA LEU A 103 13.89 -22.96 0.06
C LEU A 103 14.38 -21.51 0.09
N TYR A 104 13.52 -20.57 0.45
CA TYR A 104 13.91 -19.19 0.73
C TYR A 104 13.97 -18.97 2.25
N ARG A 105 15.16 -18.64 2.77
CA ARG A 105 15.43 -18.65 4.22
C ARG A 105 15.19 -17.33 4.93
N LYS A 106 15.14 -16.22 4.21
CA LYS A 106 14.95 -14.90 4.82
C LYS A 106 13.48 -14.69 5.18
N PRO A 107 13.17 -14.08 6.34
CA PRO A 107 11.78 -13.80 6.72
C PRO A 107 11.14 -12.81 5.77
N ILE A 108 9.81 -12.97 5.60
CA ILE A 108 8.97 -12.12 4.78
C ILE A 108 8.00 -11.36 5.67
N VAL A 109 8.08 -10.04 5.62
CA VAL A 109 7.17 -9.09 6.27
C VAL A 109 6.38 -8.38 5.20
N ILE A 110 5.05 -8.35 5.30
CA ILE A 110 4.20 -7.84 4.24
C ILE A 110 3.07 -6.95 4.78
N TRP A 111 2.73 -5.89 4.06
CA TRP A 111 1.47 -5.18 4.24
C TRP A 111 0.34 -5.95 3.55
N HIS A 112 -0.70 -6.26 4.31
CA HIS A 112 -1.87 -6.97 3.82
C HIS A 112 -3.09 -6.07 3.90
N HIS A 113 -3.54 -5.58 2.74
CA HIS A 113 -4.53 -4.50 2.63
C HIS A 113 -5.96 -4.92 2.93
N THR A 114 -6.24 -6.22 2.93
CA THR A 114 -7.57 -6.81 3.17
C THR A 114 -7.49 -7.88 4.25
N ALA A 115 -8.62 -8.36 4.72
CA ALA A 115 -8.64 -9.54 5.56
C ALA A 115 -8.22 -10.79 4.75
N VAL A 116 -7.58 -11.74 5.42
CA VAL A 116 -7.40 -13.10 4.88
C VAL A 116 -8.78 -13.75 4.79
N VAL A 117 -9.11 -14.30 3.64
CA VAL A 117 -10.42 -14.92 3.39
C VAL A 117 -10.28 -16.39 3.00
N ASN A 118 -11.33 -17.16 3.21
CA ASN A 118 -11.39 -18.54 2.74
C ASN A 118 -11.49 -18.58 1.22
N SER A 119 -10.81 -19.54 0.62
CA SER A 119 -10.86 -19.76 -0.82
C SER A 119 -12.02 -20.70 -1.19
N SER A 120 -12.56 -20.54 -2.38
CA SER A 120 -13.56 -21.46 -2.90
C SER A 120 -12.88 -22.77 -3.34
N GLY A 121 -13.33 -23.90 -2.77
CA GLY A 121 -12.85 -25.24 -3.11
C GLY A 121 -11.60 -25.69 -2.37
N PHE A 122 -11.55 -26.98 -2.08
CA PHE A 122 -10.54 -27.61 -1.21
C PHE A 122 -9.10 -27.37 -1.68
N ALA A 123 -8.80 -27.60 -2.95
CA ALA A 123 -7.42 -27.45 -3.47
C ALA A 123 -6.91 -26.01 -3.35
N ARG A 124 -7.75 -25.03 -3.67
CA ARG A 124 -7.39 -23.61 -3.52
C ARG A 124 -7.17 -23.24 -2.05
N GLU A 125 -7.96 -23.82 -1.15
CA GLU A 125 -7.82 -23.59 0.28
C GLU A 125 -6.47 -24.13 0.78
N GLN A 126 -6.04 -25.33 0.37
CA GLN A 126 -4.74 -25.88 0.74
C GLN A 126 -3.57 -25.05 0.18
N ILE A 127 -3.66 -24.59 -1.06
CA ILE A 127 -2.68 -23.68 -1.66
C ILE A 127 -2.62 -22.36 -0.88
N SER A 128 -3.76 -21.84 -0.47
CA SER A 128 -3.85 -20.63 0.34
C SER A 128 -3.22 -20.80 1.72
N HIS A 129 -3.44 -21.92 2.40
CA HIS A 129 -2.75 -22.24 3.66
C HIS A 129 -1.22 -22.27 3.48
N LEU A 130 -0.75 -22.93 2.43
CA LEU A 130 0.70 -22.98 2.10
C LEU A 130 1.24 -21.57 1.83
N PHE A 131 0.50 -20.75 1.09
CA PHE A 131 0.88 -19.37 0.82
C PHE A 131 1.08 -18.57 2.11
N TYR A 132 0.09 -18.54 3.02
CA TYR A 132 0.17 -17.80 4.27
C TYR A 132 1.19 -18.38 5.26
N LYS A 133 1.53 -19.67 5.14
CA LYS A 133 2.64 -20.28 5.87
C LYS A 133 3.96 -19.59 5.52
N GLY A 134 4.17 -19.20 4.27
CA GLY A 134 5.38 -18.54 3.78
C GLY A 134 5.55 -17.08 4.20
N ILE A 135 4.57 -16.49 4.87
CA ILE A 135 4.65 -15.12 5.39
C ILE A 135 4.95 -15.15 6.87
N ASP A 136 5.98 -14.44 7.32
CA ASP A 136 6.41 -14.45 8.72
C ASP A 136 5.67 -13.40 9.55
N LYS A 137 5.39 -12.21 8.98
CA LYS A 137 4.59 -11.15 9.61
C LYS A 137 3.72 -10.44 8.58
N MET A 138 2.50 -10.12 8.98
CA MET A 138 1.54 -9.34 8.20
C MET A 138 1.12 -8.10 8.97
N PHE A 139 1.27 -6.95 8.33
CA PHE A 139 0.77 -5.68 8.82
C PHE A 139 -0.62 -5.43 8.27
N LEU A 140 -1.56 -5.19 9.16
CA LEU A 140 -2.97 -4.95 8.86
C LEU A 140 -3.39 -3.61 9.44
N PHE A 141 -4.26 -2.88 8.74
CA PHE A 141 -4.62 -1.50 9.07
C PHE A 141 -5.65 -1.37 10.19
N SER A 142 -6.35 -2.45 10.56
CA SER A 142 -7.37 -2.38 11.60
C SER A 142 -7.48 -3.67 12.41
N ARG A 143 -7.99 -3.53 13.64
CA ARG A 143 -8.33 -4.69 14.50
C ARG A 143 -9.38 -5.59 13.84
N LYS A 144 -10.31 -5.01 13.08
CA LYS A 144 -11.34 -5.76 12.35
C LYS A 144 -10.72 -6.70 11.31
N LEU A 145 -9.75 -6.21 10.52
CA LEU A 145 -9.02 -7.05 9.55
C LEU A 145 -8.27 -8.20 10.24
N ILE A 146 -7.68 -7.96 11.40
CA ILE A 146 -7.02 -9.01 12.20
C ILE A 146 -8.04 -10.05 12.65
N GLN A 147 -9.17 -9.64 13.25
CA GLN A 147 -10.20 -10.53 13.72
C GLN A 147 -10.78 -11.40 12.61
N ASP A 148 -11.07 -10.80 11.45
CA ASP A 148 -11.60 -11.53 10.30
C ASP A 148 -10.56 -12.49 9.70
N SER A 149 -9.29 -12.11 9.66
CA SER A 149 -8.20 -12.98 9.21
C SER A 149 -8.02 -14.20 10.11
N LEU A 150 -8.14 -14.04 11.43
CA LEU A 150 -8.01 -15.14 12.40
C LEU A 150 -9.09 -16.21 12.22
N LYS A 151 -10.29 -15.84 11.77
CA LYS A 151 -11.40 -16.78 11.51
C LYS A 151 -11.03 -17.86 10.48
N THR A 152 -10.12 -17.53 9.55
CA THR A 152 -9.71 -18.47 8.49
C THR A 152 -8.70 -19.51 8.94
N ARG A 153 -8.05 -19.32 10.10
CA ARG A 153 -6.96 -20.18 10.63
C ARG A 153 -5.73 -20.31 9.72
N LYS A 154 -5.63 -19.51 8.64
CA LYS A 154 -4.47 -19.53 7.70
C LYS A 154 -3.25 -18.84 8.27
N ALA A 155 -3.46 -17.87 9.14
CA ALA A 155 -2.40 -17.10 9.78
C ALA A 155 -2.64 -17.04 11.29
N PRO A 156 -1.70 -17.56 12.10
CA PRO A 156 -1.79 -17.50 13.56
C PRO A 156 -1.61 -16.07 14.05
N ALA A 157 -2.18 -15.76 15.22
CA ALA A 157 -2.22 -14.41 15.79
C ALA A 157 -0.83 -13.75 15.91
N HIS A 158 0.21 -14.51 16.22
CA HIS A 158 1.56 -14.00 16.36
C HIS A 158 2.15 -13.43 15.06
N LYS A 159 1.62 -13.81 13.90
CA LYS A 159 2.01 -13.26 12.59
C LYS A 159 1.32 -11.96 12.26
N LEU A 160 0.16 -11.67 12.86
CA LEU A 160 -0.66 -10.51 12.55
C LEU A 160 -0.28 -9.34 13.45
N LYS A 161 -0.04 -8.18 12.88
CA LYS A 161 0.29 -6.95 13.60
C LYS A 161 -0.58 -5.80 13.12
N LEU A 162 -1.18 -5.10 14.06
CA LEU A 162 -1.84 -3.83 13.76
C LEU A 162 -0.77 -2.78 13.52
N VAL A 163 -0.84 -2.12 12.38
CA VAL A 163 0.00 -0.97 12.06
C VAL A 163 -0.89 0.14 11.54
N HIS A 164 -0.85 1.28 12.18
CA HIS A 164 -1.57 2.45 11.71
C HIS A 164 -0.85 3.06 10.49
N TRP A 165 -1.64 3.39 9.49
CA TRP A 165 -1.20 4.11 8.32
C TRP A 165 -1.90 5.47 8.31
N GLY A 166 -1.16 6.52 8.03
CA GLY A 166 -1.69 7.87 8.06
C GLY A 166 -0.96 8.80 7.10
N PRO A 167 -1.41 10.06 6.99
CA PRO A 167 -0.77 11.06 6.17
C PRO A 167 0.64 11.39 6.68
N ASP A 168 1.49 11.86 5.77
CA ASP A 168 2.80 12.43 6.08
C ASP A 168 2.58 13.89 6.51
N LEU A 169 2.32 14.10 7.80
CA LEU A 169 2.03 15.43 8.33
C LEU A 169 3.15 16.44 8.02
N PRO A 170 4.46 16.12 8.23
CA PRO A 170 5.53 17.05 7.88
C PRO A 170 5.52 17.49 6.42
N PHE A 171 5.16 16.60 5.50
CA PHE A 171 5.01 16.95 4.09
C PHE A 171 3.88 17.97 3.86
N TYR A 172 2.71 17.72 4.46
CA TYR A 172 1.57 18.63 4.31
C TYR A 172 1.77 19.95 5.04
N ASP A 173 2.41 19.96 6.20
CA ASP A 173 2.75 21.18 6.94
C ASP A 173 3.72 22.05 6.13
N HIS A 174 4.70 21.44 5.46
CA HIS A 174 5.61 22.15 4.56
C HIS A 174 4.85 22.79 3.38
N LEU A 175 3.99 22.02 2.70
CA LEU A 175 3.18 22.55 1.60
C LEU A 175 2.27 23.71 2.04
N LEU A 176 1.66 23.59 3.21
CA LEU A 176 0.81 24.66 3.74
C LEU A 176 1.59 25.93 4.06
N ALA A 177 2.83 25.79 4.55
CA ALA A 177 3.71 26.93 4.83
C ALA A 177 4.17 27.65 3.55
N GLU A 178 4.27 26.94 2.43
CA GLU A 178 4.63 27.54 1.12
C GLU A 178 3.41 28.10 0.35
N MET A 179 2.19 27.74 0.76
CA MET A 179 0.98 28.25 0.13
C MET A 179 0.69 29.68 0.62
N PRO A 180 0.40 30.62 -0.28
CA PRO A 180 -0.15 31.90 0.14
C PRO A 180 -1.48 31.68 0.84
N ASP A 181 -1.88 32.61 1.73
CA ASP A 181 -3.16 32.62 2.44
C ASP A 181 -4.35 32.52 1.46
N ARG A 182 -4.67 31.29 1.07
CA ARG A 182 -5.85 30.97 0.27
C ARG A 182 -6.97 30.55 1.21
N LYS A 183 -8.06 31.24 1.14
CA LYS A 183 -9.29 30.77 1.79
C LYS A 183 -9.77 29.52 1.05
N PRO A 184 -10.04 28.40 1.77
CA PRO A 184 -10.65 27.24 1.15
C PRO A 184 -11.97 27.63 0.48
N GLU A 185 -12.15 27.26 -0.78
CA GLU A 185 -13.38 27.49 -1.52
C GLU A 185 -13.94 26.16 -2.00
N GLY A 186 -15.09 25.76 -1.44
CA GLY A 186 -15.80 24.54 -1.86
C GLY A 186 -15.16 23.25 -1.37
N PHE A 187 -15.44 22.18 -2.10
CA PHE A 187 -15.06 20.83 -1.76
C PHE A 187 -14.29 20.18 -2.91
N ILE A 188 -13.36 19.31 -2.57
CA ILE A 188 -12.65 18.49 -3.54
C ILE A 188 -12.90 17.00 -3.24
N SER A 189 -13.21 16.23 -4.27
CA SER A 189 -13.28 14.77 -4.19
C SER A 189 -12.30 14.15 -5.18
N THR A 190 -11.41 13.29 -4.67
CA THR A 190 -10.43 12.58 -5.49
C THR A 190 -10.53 11.08 -5.26
N GLY A 191 -10.22 10.29 -6.27
CA GLY A 191 -10.14 8.85 -6.14
C GLY A 191 -10.61 8.11 -7.38
N LYS A 192 -10.24 6.83 -7.47
CA LYS A 192 -10.52 6.00 -8.65
C LYS A 192 -11.29 4.73 -8.36
N GLU A 193 -11.51 4.38 -7.09
CA GLU A 193 -12.10 3.08 -6.74
C GLU A 193 -13.30 3.25 -5.82
N ASN A 194 -14.39 2.52 -6.11
CA ASN A 194 -15.58 2.39 -5.27
C ASN A 194 -16.18 3.75 -4.83
N ARG A 195 -16.33 4.68 -5.78
CA ARG A 195 -16.94 5.99 -5.51
C ARG A 195 -18.41 5.97 -5.89
N ASP A 196 -19.25 6.38 -4.97
CA ASP A 196 -20.68 6.64 -5.23
C ASP A 196 -20.85 8.06 -5.76
N VAL A 197 -20.53 8.23 -7.04
CA VAL A 197 -20.59 9.53 -7.73
C VAL A 197 -22.03 10.02 -7.85
N SER A 198 -22.99 9.10 -7.99
CA SER A 198 -24.41 9.47 -8.11
C SER A 198 -24.94 10.16 -6.87
N THR A 199 -24.70 9.58 -5.69
CA THR A 199 -25.07 10.22 -4.42
C THR A 199 -24.33 11.54 -4.20
N LEU A 200 -23.04 11.59 -4.55
CA LEU A 200 -22.24 12.82 -4.46
C LEU A 200 -22.86 13.95 -5.29
N PHE A 201 -23.19 13.71 -6.55
CA PHE A 201 -23.81 14.72 -7.42
C PHE A 201 -25.17 15.18 -6.92
N GLN A 202 -26.03 14.26 -6.47
CA GLN A 202 -27.33 14.64 -5.91
C GLN A 202 -27.18 15.54 -4.68
N ALA A 203 -26.25 15.22 -3.78
CA ALA A 203 -26.00 16.02 -2.58
C ALA A 203 -25.52 17.44 -2.94
N PHE A 204 -24.55 17.57 -3.85
CA PHE A 204 -24.00 18.86 -4.22
C PHE A 204 -24.94 19.68 -5.09
N ALA A 205 -25.75 19.05 -5.94
CA ALA A 205 -26.81 19.74 -6.67
C ALA A 205 -27.87 20.33 -5.72
N ALA A 206 -28.18 19.65 -4.63
CA ALA A 206 -29.15 20.13 -3.62
C ALA A 206 -28.58 21.27 -2.76
N THR A 207 -27.31 21.20 -2.36
CA THR A 207 -26.67 22.20 -1.48
C THR A 207 -26.18 23.42 -2.24
N LYS A 208 -25.98 23.32 -3.56
CA LYS A 208 -25.37 24.33 -4.44
C LYS A 208 -23.95 24.73 -4.04
N GLU A 209 -23.29 23.91 -3.24
CA GLU A 209 -21.89 24.08 -2.87
C GLU A 209 -20.97 23.73 -4.05
N LYS A 210 -19.80 24.37 -4.11
CA LYS A 210 -18.81 24.11 -5.14
C LYS A 210 -18.13 22.74 -4.91
N LEU A 211 -18.09 21.90 -5.96
CA LEU A 211 -17.41 20.62 -5.97
C LEU A 211 -16.47 20.50 -7.16
N ASP A 212 -15.19 20.24 -6.88
CA ASP A 212 -14.22 19.81 -7.88
C ASP A 212 -13.99 18.31 -7.73
N LEU A 213 -14.40 17.51 -8.73
CA LEU A 213 -14.28 16.05 -8.75
C LEU A 213 -13.17 15.61 -9.70
N TYR A 214 -12.12 15.01 -9.16
CA TYR A 214 -11.04 14.35 -9.91
C TYR A 214 -11.25 12.85 -9.89
N ILE A 215 -11.65 12.26 -11.02
CA ILE A 215 -12.00 10.85 -11.08
C ILE A 215 -11.46 10.19 -12.35
N ALA A 216 -11.02 8.93 -12.23
CA ALA A 216 -10.65 8.14 -13.40
C ALA A 216 -11.92 7.80 -14.24
N VAL A 217 -11.77 7.74 -15.57
CA VAL A 217 -12.87 7.39 -16.50
C VAL A 217 -13.51 6.05 -16.14
N SER A 218 -12.71 5.08 -15.69
CA SER A 218 -13.20 3.77 -15.28
C SER A 218 -12.31 3.15 -14.21
N CYS A 219 -12.88 2.27 -13.40
CA CYS A 219 -12.16 1.44 -12.45
C CYS A 219 -12.83 0.08 -12.29
N GLY A 220 -12.11 -1.00 -12.60
CA GLY A 220 -12.67 -2.34 -12.63
C GLY A 220 -13.84 -2.45 -13.60
N ASN A 221 -15.00 -2.83 -13.11
CA ASN A 221 -16.25 -2.94 -13.91
C ASN A 221 -17.09 -1.65 -13.91
N ILE A 222 -16.64 -0.60 -13.22
CA ILE A 222 -17.37 0.66 -13.11
C ILE A 222 -16.87 1.60 -14.21
N ASN A 223 -17.77 2.09 -15.04
CA ASN A 223 -17.52 3.16 -16.00
C ASN A 223 -18.11 4.46 -15.44
N TYR A 224 -17.25 5.28 -14.82
CA TYR A 224 -17.67 6.54 -14.23
C TYR A 224 -18.13 7.55 -15.27
N LYS A 225 -17.57 7.51 -16.49
CA LYS A 225 -17.99 8.39 -17.57
C LYS A 225 -19.49 8.20 -17.88
N ASN A 226 -19.96 6.95 -18.03
CA ASN A 226 -21.37 6.67 -18.29
C ASN A 226 -22.27 7.17 -17.16
N ILE A 227 -21.79 7.12 -15.90
CA ILE A 227 -22.55 7.63 -14.76
C ILE A 227 -22.62 9.16 -14.85
N ILE A 228 -21.49 9.82 -15.10
CA ILE A 228 -21.39 11.29 -15.19
C ILE A 228 -22.26 11.82 -16.35
N ASP A 229 -22.17 11.19 -17.52
CA ASP A 229 -22.93 11.57 -18.72
C ASP A 229 -24.47 11.44 -18.52
N GLY A 230 -24.90 10.66 -17.52
CA GLY A 230 -26.30 10.53 -17.12
C GLY A 230 -26.85 11.67 -16.26
N PHE A 231 -26.02 12.64 -15.86
CA PHE A 231 -26.42 13.77 -15.02
C PHE A 231 -26.32 15.10 -15.77
N THR A 232 -27.31 15.96 -15.59
CA THR A 232 -27.17 17.38 -15.90
C THR A 232 -26.58 18.07 -14.68
N LEU A 233 -25.28 18.36 -14.74
CA LEU A 233 -24.56 18.94 -13.60
C LEU A 233 -24.75 20.47 -13.57
N PRO A 234 -24.99 21.07 -12.40
CA PRO A 234 -24.98 22.52 -12.24
C PRO A 234 -23.56 23.08 -12.35
N ASP A 235 -23.43 24.37 -12.63
CA ASP A 235 -22.13 25.06 -12.79
C ASP A 235 -21.23 24.98 -11.54
N SER A 236 -21.80 24.65 -10.37
CA SER A 236 -21.05 24.46 -9.14
C SER A 236 -20.30 23.13 -9.05
N ILE A 237 -20.53 22.19 -9.98
CA ILE A 237 -19.89 20.86 -10.01
C ILE A 237 -18.99 20.75 -11.22
N HIS A 238 -17.69 20.72 -10.97
CA HIS A 238 -16.66 20.55 -12.01
C HIS A 238 -16.08 19.15 -11.97
N VAL A 239 -16.04 18.47 -13.11
CA VAL A 239 -15.46 17.13 -13.26
C VAL A 239 -14.20 17.20 -14.11
N GLN A 240 -13.10 16.63 -13.62
CA GLN A 240 -11.78 16.62 -14.25
C GLN A 240 -11.21 15.19 -14.35
#